data_9d33808ad026eabaf3c4b96f9c96837e
#
_entry.id   9d33808ad026eabaf3c4b96f9c96837e
#
_cell.length_a   1.000
_cell.length_b   1.000
_cell.length_c   1.000
_cell.angle_alpha   90.00
_cell.angle_beta   90.00
_cell.angle_gamma   90.00
#
_symmetry.space_group_name_H-M   'P 1'
#
loop_
_entity.id
_entity.type
_entity.pdbx_description
1 polymer ?
#
loop_
_entity_poly.entity_id
_entity_poly.type
_entity_poly.pdbx_seq_one_letter_code
_entity_poly.pdbx_strand_id
1 'polypeptide(L)'
;MKKIYMIHGWGGSSEDNWFPWMKKELEKKKFSVRVFDMPDSENPRIEQWVKHLEENVEFFDEETFFIGHSIGCQTIMRFLEKLHKHRKVGGCIFVAPWFNLINLDKKEMEIAHPWMNGKIDFSRVLDHCNNFLAIFSDDDPYVPISEREIFRERLNAKIIVEKNRGHFEEEVQHHLLSEILKFL
;
A
#
# COMPACT_ATOMS: atom_id res chain seq x y z
N MET A 1 16.52 -7.83 11.91
CA MET A 1 16.60 -7.45 10.48
C MET A 1 15.19 -7.12 10.03
N LYS A 2 14.97 -5.87 9.63
CA LYS A 2 13.63 -5.43 9.22
C LYS A 2 13.13 -6.22 8.01
N LYS A 3 11.87 -6.61 8.06
CA LYS A 3 11.16 -7.35 7.02
C LYS A 3 10.18 -6.43 6.32
N ILE A 4 10.16 -6.46 5.02
CA ILE A 4 9.31 -5.59 4.20
C ILE A 4 8.46 -6.46 3.29
N TYR A 5 7.15 -6.33 3.41
CA TYR A 5 6.16 -6.92 2.52
C TYR A 5 5.64 -5.85 1.56
N MET A 6 5.72 -6.11 0.26
CA MET A 6 5.31 -5.17 -0.76
C MET A 6 4.11 -5.71 -1.54
N ILE A 7 3.09 -4.89 -1.72
CA ILE A 7 1.81 -5.24 -2.36
C ILE A 7 1.56 -4.28 -3.52
N HIS A 8 1.50 -4.85 -4.73
CA HIS A 8 1.32 -4.09 -5.98
C HIS A 8 -0.11 -3.52 -6.15
N GLY A 9 -0.29 -2.71 -7.18
CA GLY A 9 -1.55 -2.13 -7.59
C GLY A 9 -2.43 -3.09 -8.41
N TRP A 10 -3.57 -2.58 -8.83
CA TRP A 10 -4.51 -3.26 -9.73
C TRP A 10 -3.84 -3.55 -11.09
N GLY A 11 -4.05 -4.75 -11.64
CA GLY A 11 -3.45 -5.21 -12.89
C GLY A 11 -1.94 -5.47 -12.83
N GLY A 12 -1.30 -5.24 -11.67
CA GLY A 12 0.14 -5.39 -11.51
C GLY A 12 0.59 -6.79 -11.07
N SER A 13 1.90 -6.93 -10.95
CA SER A 13 2.61 -8.11 -10.45
C SER A 13 3.86 -7.71 -9.65
N SER A 14 4.56 -8.71 -9.10
CA SER A 14 5.85 -8.49 -8.43
C SER A 14 6.97 -8.05 -9.38
N GLU A 15 6.78 -8.21 -10.68
CA GLU A 15 7.77 -7.90 -11.72
C GLU A 15 7.49 -6.58 -12.45
N ASP A 16 6.41 -5.87 -12.11
CA ASP A 16 6.01 -4.65 -12.78
C ASP A 16 6.49 -3.39 -12.06
N ASN A 17 6.52 -2.28 -12.80
CA ASN A 17 6.83 -0.95 -12.30
C ASN A 17 8.12 -0.93 -11.45
N TRP A 18 8.12 -0.23 -10.34
CA TRP A 18 9.27 -0.06 -9.46
C TRP A 18 9.52 -1.21 -8.48
N PHE A 19 8.68 -2.25 -8.42
CA PHE A 19 8.78 -3.30 -7.42
C PHE A 19 10.09 -4.09 -7.50
N PRO A 20 10.54 -4.59 -8.68
CA PRO A 20 11.80 -5.33 -8.77
C PRO A 20 13.01 -4.47 -8.43
N TRP A 21 13.02 -3.23 -8.88
CA TRP A 21 14.09 -2.29 -8.59
C TRP A 21 14.12 -1.92 -7.11
N MET A 22 12.97 -1.57 -6.51
CA MET A 22 12.86 -1.21 -5.10
C MET A 22 13.27 -2.36 -4.19
N LYS A 23 12.82 -3.58 -4.49
CA LYS A 23 13.26 -4.79 -3.77
C LYS A 23 14.77 -4.88 -3.75
N LYS A 24 15.43 -4.81 -4.92
CA LYS A 24 16.88 -4.87 -5.05
C LYS A 24 17.60 -3.78 -4.25
N GLU A 25 17.09 -2.54 -4.29
CA GLU A 25 17.69 -1.42 -3.55
C GLU A 25 17.56 -1.58 -2.03
N LEU A 26 16.41 -2.04 -1.56
CA LEU A 26 16.17 -2.33 -0.14
C LEU A 26 17.01 -3.53 0.36
N GLU A 27 17.13 -4.58 -0.44
CA GLU A 27 17.97 -5.74 -0.10
C GLU A 27 19.47 -5.38 0.01
N LYS A 28 19.97 -4.46 -0.84
CA LYS A 28 21.33 -3.89 -0.69
C LYS A 28 21.52 -3.18 0.67
N LYS A 29 20.45 -2.66 1.25
CA LYS A 29 20.44 -2.05 2.60
C LYS A 29 20.22 -3.05 3.72
N LYS A 30 20.26 -4.36 3.41
CA LYS A 30 20.09 -5.47 4.36
C LYS A 30 18.67 -5.59 4.95
N PHE A 31 17.65 -5.12 4.24
CA PHE A 31 16.27 -5.48 4.54
C PHE A 31 15.92 -6.84 3.93
N SER A 32 15.03 -7.58 4.57
CA SER A 32 14.42 -8.78 3.98
C SER A 32 13.15 -8.35 3.25
N VAL A 33 13.09 -8.51 1.94
CA VAL A 33 11.98 -7.99 1.12
C VAL A 33 11.25 -9.13 0.42
N ARG A 34 9.93 -9.17 0.58
CA ARG A 34 9.05 -10.03 -0.20
C ARG A 34 8.02 -9.18 -0.93
N VAL A 35 7.94 -9.33 -2.24
CA VAL A 35 6.87 -8.75 -3.07
C VAL A 35 5.87 -9.86 -3.32
N PHE A 36 4.58 -9.60 -3.10
CA PHE A 36 3.52 -10.56 -3.35
C PHE A 36 2.97 -10.41 -4.77
N ASP A 37 2.72 -11.54 -5.44
CA ASP A 37 1.84 -11.61 -6.59
C ASP A 37 0.42 -11.84 -6.10
N MET A 38 -0.40 -10.82 -6.22
CA MET A 38 -1.77 -10.89 -5.73
C MET A 38 -2.67 -11.64 -6.71
N PRO A 39 -3.60 -12.48 -6.21
CA PRO A 39 -4.43 -13.31 -7.07
C PRO A 39 -5.38 -12.46 -7.93
N ASP A 40 -5.56 -12.86 -9.20
CA ASP A 40 -6.47 -12.25 -10.19
C ASP A 40 -6.35 -10.70 -10.19
N SER A 41 -5.12 -10.21 -10.42
CA SER A 41 -4.81 -8.78 -10.28
C SER A 41 -5.61 -7.89 -11.24
N GLU A 42 -6.09 -8.42 -12.36
CA GLU A 42 -6.98 -7.72 -13.30
C GLU A 42 -8.42 -7.52 -12.75
N ASN A 43 -8.86 -8.38 -11.84
CA ASN A 43 -10.17 -8.29 -11.20
C ASN A 43 -10.05 -8.46 -9.68
N PRO A 44 -9.38 -7.53 -8.98
CA PRO A 44 -9.02 -7.67 -7.58
C PRO A 44 -10.27 -7.76 -6.68
N ARG A 45 -10.30 -8.78 -5.81
CA ARG A 45 -11.37 -8.99 -4.83
C ARG A 45 -10.84 -8.87 -3.41
N ILE A 46 -11.51 -8.09 -2.60
CA ILE A 46 -11.11 -7.79 -1.21
C ILE A 46 -10.79 -9.08 -0.44
N GLU A 47 -11.73 -10.04 -0.44
CA GLU A 47 -11.58 -11.27 0.34
C GLU A 47 -10.38 -12.11 -0.11
N GLN A 48 -10.15 -12.20 -1.44
CA GLN A 48 -9.05 -12.99 -1.99
C GLN A 48 -7.69 -12.35 -1.68
N TRP A 49 -7.58 -11.03 -1.84
CA TRP A 49 -6.34 -10.31 -1.58
C TRP A 49 -5.99 -10.29 -0.10
N VAL A 50 -6.97 -10.03 0.76
CA VAL A 50 -6.74 -10.07 2.21
C VAL A 50 -6.39 -11.48 2.69
N LYS A 51 -7.13 -12.51 2.23
CA LYS A 51 -6.81 -13.90 2.55
C LYS A 51 -5.41 -14.30 2.09
N HIS A 52 -4.99 -13.85 0.91
CA HIS A 52 -3.63 -14.10 0.41
C HIS A 52 -2.57 -13.56 1.39
N LEU A 53 -2.75 -12.37 1.96
CA LEU A 53 -1.85 -11.86 3.00
C LEU A 53 -1.96 -12.66 4.30
N GLU A 54 -3.16 -13.04 4.74
CA GLU A 54 -3.38 -13.86 5.95
C GLU A 54 -2.61 -15.20 5.88
N GLU A 55 -2.55 -15.81 4.70
CA GLU A 55 -1.91 -17.10 4.47
C GLU A 55 -0.38 -17.00 4.26
N ASN A 56 0.13 -15.84 3.87
CA ASN A 56 1.50 -15.69 3.41
C ASN A 56 2.38 -14.73 4.23
N VAL A 57 1.79 -13.91 5.09
CA VAL A 57 2.55 -13.05 6.01
C VAL A 57 2.89 -13.87 7.26
N GLU A 58 4.19 -14.06 7.49
CA GLU A 58 4.69 -14.94 8.56
C GLU A 58 5.05 -14.19 9.84
N PHE A 59 5.40 -12.91 9.73
CA PHE A 59 5.95 -12.14 10.83
C PHE A 59 5.09 -10.92 11.18
N PHE A 60 4.95 -10.67 12.48
CA PHE A 60 4.14 -9.59 13.05
C PHE A 60 4.86 -9.03 14.27
N ASP A 61 5.82 -8.16 14.03
CA ASP A 61 6.61 -7.50 15.05
C ASP A 61 6.93 -6.05 14.62
N GLU A 62 7.53 -5.29 15.51
CA GLU A 62 7.92 -3.90 15.25
C GLU A 62 9.02 -3.75 14.18
N GLU A 63 9.64 -4.85 13.76
CA GLU A 63 10.60 -4.91 12.65
C GLU A 63 9.94 -5.28 11.31
N THR A 64 8.60 -5.44 11.29
CA THR A 64 7.83 -5.78 10.09
C THR A 64 7.15 -4.56 9.51
N PHE A 65 7.38 -4.29 8.23
CA PHE A 65 6.85 -3.14 7.50
C PHE A 65 6.09 -3.57 6.26
N PHE A 66 5.09 -2.78 5.90
CA PHE A 66 4.32 -2.97 4.67
C PHE A 66 4.48 -1.77 3.74
N ILE A 67 4.61 -2.04 2.44
CA ILE A 67 4.59 -1.03 1.38
C ILE A 67 3.49 -1.40 0.40
N GLY A 68 2.48 -0.56 0.24
CA GLY A 68 1.41 -0.76 -0.72
C GLY A 68 1.45 0.27 -1.83
N HIS A 69 1.04 -0.13 -3.03
CA HIS A 69 0.77 0.77 -4.13
C HIS A 69 -0.71 0.70 -4.49
N SER A 70 -1.35 1.87 -4.63
CA SER A 70 -2.73 1.96 -5.09
C SER A 70 -3.69 1.10 -4.25
N ILE A 71 -4.40 0.14 -4.84
CA ILE A 71 -5.30 -0.80 -4.16
C ILE A 71 -4.58 -1.68 -3.13
N GLY A 72 -3.27 -1.92 -3.30
CA GLY A 72 -2.44 -2.62 -2.32
C GLY A 72 -2.42 -1.94 -0.95
N CYS A 73 -2.59 -0.62 -0.90
CA CYS A 73 -2.71 0.14 0.35
C CYS A 73 -3.99 -0.24 1.11
N GLN A 74 -5.13 -0.32 0.41
CA GLN A 74 -6.38 -0.79 1.02
C GLN A 74 -6.31 -2.24 1.48
N THR A 75 -5.63 -3.09 0.70
CA THR A 75 -5.41 -4.49 1.07
C THR A 75 -4.67 -4.60 2.40
N ILE A 76 -3.60 -3.81 2.59
CA ILE A 76 -2.85 -3.77 3.86
C ILE A 76 -3.76 -3.32 5.01
N MET A 77 -4.52 -2.24 4.86
CA MET A 77 -5.41 -1.76 5.92
C MET A 77 -6.47 -2.80 6.29
N ARG A 78 -7.09 -3.46 5.30
CA ARG A 78 -8.10 -4.52 5.50
C ARG A 78 -7.50 -5.79 6.09
N PHE A 79 -6.25 -6.07 5.79
CA PHE A 79 -5.51 -7.15 6.44
C PHE A 79 -5.23 -6.83 7.92
N LEU A 80 -4.74 -5.61 8.20
CA LEU A 80 -4.46 -5.20 9.57
C LEU A 80 -5.70 -5.23 10.45
N GLU A 81 -6.87 -4.75 9.98
CA GLU A 81 -8.10 -4.76 10.77
C GLU A 81 -8.58 -6.17 11.18
N LYS A 82 -8.11 -7.22 10.49
CA LYS A 82 -8.42 -8.62 10.79
C LYS A 82 -7.44 -9.30 11.74
N LEU A 83 -6.31 -8.68 12.03
CA LEU A 83 -5.30 -9.28 12.90
C LEU A 83 -5.80 -9.49 14.33
N HIS A 84 -5.22 -10.47 15.02
CA HIS A 84 -5.47 -10.69 16.44
C HIS A 84 -4.81 -9.60 17.29
N LYS A 85 -5.47 -9.20 18.38
CA LYS A 85 -5.16 -8.02 19.23
C LYS A 85 -3.70 -7.84 19.68
N HIS A 86 -2.89 -8.89 19.69
CA HIS A 86 -1.50 -8.81 20.19
C HIS A 86 -0.46 -8.66 19.06
N ARG A 87 -0.88 -8.63 17.81
CA ARG A 87 0.03 -8.49 16.67
C ARG A 87 0.25 -7.01 16.36
N LYS A 88 1.49 -6.61 16.27
CA LYS A 88 1.90 -5.25 15.91
C LYS A 88 2.81 -5.30 14.69
N VAL A 89 2.89 -4.20 13.96
CA VAL A 89 3.84 -4.00 12.87
C VAL A 89 4.54 -2.65 13.03
N GLY A 90 5.76 -2.54 12.52
CA GLY A 90 6.61 -1.36 12.67
C GLY A 90 6.11 -0.15 11.90
N GLY A 91 5.47 -0.36 10.75
CA GLY A 91 4.92 0.74 9.97
C GLY A 91 4.36 0.33 8.62
N CYS A 92 3.57 1.23 8.03
CA CYS A 92 3.00 1.08 6.70
C CYS A 92 3.30 2.29 5.84
N ILE A 93 3.73 2.04 4.61
CA ILE A 93 4.01 3.05 3.59
C ILE A 93 3.03 2.85 2.45
N PHE A 94 2.28 3.87 2.15
CA PHE A 94 1.24 3.88 1.13
C PHE A 94 1.64 4.80 -0.01
N VAL A 95 1.74 4.26 -1.22
CA VAL A 95 2.05 5.00 -2.45
C VAL A 95 0.79 5.08 -3.30
N ALA A 96 0.39 6.28 -3.68
CA ALA A 96 -0.88 6.56 -4.36
C ALA A 96 -2.09 5.89 -3.69
N PRO A 97 -2.27 6.00 -2.37
CA PRO A 97 -3.38 5.36 -1.68
C PRO A 97 -4.68 6.13 -1.92
N TRP A 98 -5.82 5.41 -1.91
CA TRP A 98 -7.11 5.99 -2.20
C TRP A 98 -8.26 5.30 -1.44
N PHE A 99 -9.35 6.01 -1.29
CA PHE A 99 -10.69 5.52 -0.97
C PHE A 99 -11.67 5.84 -2.10
N ASN A 100 -11.36 6.87 -2.91
CA ASN A 100 -12.11 7.22 -4.11
C ASN A 100 -11.16 7.36 -5.29
N LEU A 101 -11.62 6.91 -6.45
CA LEU A 101 -10.94 7.04 -7.74
C LEU A 101 -11.77 7.87 -8.69
N ILE A 102 -11.09 8.52 -9.63
CA ILE A 102 -11.68 9.29 -10.73
C ILE A 102 -11.21 8.73 -12.07
N ASN A 103 -11.85 9.19 -13.16
CA ASN A 103 -11.50 8.87 -14.54
C ASN A 103 -11.55 7.36 -14.88
N LEU A 104 -12.33 6.58 -14.14
CA LEU A 104 -12.55 5.17 -14.41
C LEU A 104 -13.58 4.98 -15.53
N ASP A 105 -13.35 3.98 -16.37
CA ASP A 105 -14.38 3.50 -17.29
C ASP A 105 -15.47 2.69 -16.54
N LYS A 106 -16.48 2.22 -17.27
CA LYS A 106 -17.59 1.47 -16.65
C LYS A 106 -17.15 0.15 -16.02
N LYS A 107 -16.24 -0.58 -16.67
CA LYS A 107 -15.74 -1.88 -16.17
C LYS A 107 -14.87 -1.67 -14.94
N GLU A 108 -13.98 -0.70 -15.01
CA GLU A 108 -13.12 -0.29 -13.88
C GLU A 108 -13.95 0.16 -12.68
N MET A 109 -15.00 0.93 -12.91
CA MET A 109 -15.90 1.35 -11.83
C MET A 109 -16.61 0.16 -11.16
N GLU A 110 -17.04 -0.85 -11.92
CA GLU A 110 -17.66 -2.06 -11.37
C GLU A 110 -16.68 -2.84 -10.48
N ILE A 111 -15.41 -2.92 -10.86
CA ILE A 111 -14.35 -3.58 -10.08
C ILE A 111 -13.95 -2.75 -8.85
N ALA A 112 -13.80 -1.44 -9.00
CA ALA A 112 -13.43 -0.54 -7.92
C ALA A 112 -14.53 -0.33 -6.87
N HIS A 113 -15.81 -0.44 -7.26
CA HIS A 113 -16.96 -0.14 -6.40
C HIS A 113 -16.93 -0.83 -5.01
N PRO A 114 -16.64 -2.14 -4.87
CA PRO A 114 -16.53 -2.77 -3.55
C PRO A 114 -15.43 -2.18 -2.68
N TRP A 115 -14.32 -1.77 -3.28
CA TRP A 115 -13.18 -1.17 -2.59
C TRP A 115 -13.48 0.26 -2.14
N MET A 116 -14.17 1.04 -2.96
CA MET A 116 -14.57 2.42 -2.65
C MET A 116 -15.65 2.49 -1.57
N ASN A 117 -16.58 1.53 -1.56
CA ASN A 117 -17.73 1.53 -0.66
C ASN A 117 -17.60 0.60 0.55
N GLY A 118 -16.61 -0.29 0.54
CA GLY A 118 -16.33 -1.19 1.66
C GLY A 118 -15.72 -0.44 2.83
N LYS A 119 -16.36 -0.49 3.99
CA LYS A 119 -15.86 0.16 5.21
C LYS A 119 -14.58 -0.50 5.71
N ILE A 120 -13.68 0.32 6.25
CA ILE A 120 -12.49 -0.10 6.98
C ILE A 120 -12.62 0.41 8.42
N ASP A 121 -12.40 -0.45 9.39
CA ASP A 121 -12.35 -0.07 10.80
C ASP A 121 -10.94 0.47 11.13
N PHE A 122 -10.78 1.77 11.00
CA PHE A 122 -9.51 2.45 11.29
C PHE A 122 -9.05 2.28 12.74
N SER A 123 -9.98 2.11 13.68
CA SER A 123 -9.59 1.90 15.08
C SER A 123 -8.85 0.57 15.23
N ARG A 124 -9.33 -0.46 14.55
CA ARG A 124 -8.64 -1.74 14.51
C ARG A 124 -7.31 -1.70 13.75
N VAL A 125 -7.24 -0.94 12.64
CA VAL A 125 -5.95 -0.73 11.95
C VAL A 125 -4.93 -0.08 12.88
N LEU A 126 -5.34 0.95 13.63
CA LEU A 126 -4.50 1.65 14.61
C LEU A 126 -4.11 0.78 15.83
N ASP A 127 -4.93 -0.23 16.16
CA ASP A 127 -4.55 -1.23 17.17
C ASP A 127 -3.29 -2.01 16.77
N HIS A 128 -2.98 -2.11 15.48
CA HIS A 128 -1.88 -2.93 14.96
C HIS A 128 -0.70 -2.12 14.40
N CYS A 129 -0.92 -0.87 13.99
CA CYS A 129 0.10 0.02 13.45
C CYS A 129 -0.19 1.47 13.83
N ASN A 130 0.82 2.21 14.28
CA ASN A 130 0.71 3.64 14.61
C ASN A 130 1.67 4.52 13.80
N ASN A 131 2.39 3.92 12.85
CA ASN A 131 3.38 4.61 12.04
C ASN A 131 3.01 4.48 10.56
N PHE A 132 2.50 5.56 9.97
CA PHE A 132 2.03 5.58 8.59
C PHE A 132 2.68 6.71 7.81
N LEU A 133 3.09 6.39 6.58
CA LEU A 133 3.51 7.33 5.55
C LEU A 133 2.60 7.16 4.33
N ALA A 134 2.02 8.25 3.84
CA ALA A 134 1.22 8.22 2.62
C ALA A 134 1.81 9.22 1.61
N ILE A 135 2.14 8.74 0.42
CA ILE A 135 2.81 9.47 -0.65
C ILE A 135 1.85 9.61 -1.83
N PHE A 136 1.62 10.84 -2.25
CA PHE A 136 0.72 11.22 -3.34
C PHE A 136 1.48 11.94 -4.44
N SER A 137 0.94 11.97 -5.65
CA SER A 137 1.38 12.85 -6.73
C SER A 137 0.36 13.96 -6.95
N ASP A 138 0.83 15.15 -7.32
CA ASP A 138 -0.05 16.29 -7.60
C ASP A 138 -0.74 16.20 -8.97
N ASP A 139 -0.31 15.29 -9.83
CA ASP A 139 -0.83 15.04 -11.17
C ASP A 139 -1.33 13.60 -11.40
N ASP A 140 -1.60 12.85 -10.33
CA ASP A 140 -2.14 11.49 -10.44
C ASP A 140 -3.48 11.50 -11.19
N PRO A 141 -3.60 10.76 -12.32
CA PRO A 141 -4.82 10.79 -13.13
C PRO A 141 -6.00 10.05 -12.50
N TYR A 142 -5.76 9.20 -11.51
CA TYR A 142 -6.76 8.33 -10.89
C TYR A 142 -7.08 8.70 -9.45
N VAL A 143 -6.08 9.13 -8.69
CA VAL A 143 -6.22 9.42 -7.25
C VAL A 143 -6.29 10.92 -7.01
N PRO A 144 -7.45 11.45 -6.62
CA PRO A 144 -7.56 12.88 -6.28
C PRO A 144 -6.64 13.24 -5.12
N ILE A 145 -5.94 14.36 -5.24
CA ILE A 145 -5.02 14.83 -4.19
C ILE A 145 -5.75 15.10 -2.85
N SER A 146 -7.05 15.28 -2.87
CA SER A 146 -7.89 15.42 -1.66
C SER A 146 -7.92 14.16 -0.79
N GLU A 147 -7.64 12.97 -1.36
CA GLU A 147 -7.58 11.71 -0.62
C GLU A 147 -6.57 11.77 0.54
N ARG A 148 -5.50 12.55 0.41
CA ARG A 148 -4.48 12.74 1.46
C ARG A 148 -5.07 13.15 2.83
N GLU A 149 -6.18 13.88 2.85
CA GLU A 149 -6.79 14.36 4.09
C GLU A 149 -7.37 13.18 4.90
N ILE A 150 -7.95 12.18 4.22
CA ILE A 150 -8.48 10.99 4.88
C ILE A 150 -7.35 10.22 5.59
N PHE A 151 -6.21 10.04 4.93
CA PHE A 151 -5.05 9.35 5.53
C PHE A 151 -4.45 10.15 6.69
N ARG A 152 -4.41 11.48 6.59
CA ARG A 152 -3.98 12.37 7.68
C ARG A 152 -4.90 12.27 8.88
N GLU A 153 -6.21 12.39 8.68
CA GLU A 153 -7.20 12.43 9.74
C GLU A 153 -7.46 11.07 10.39
N ARG A 154 -7.55 10.01 9.59
CA ARG A 154 -7.94 8.67 10.06
C ARG A 154 -6.79 7.84 10.60
N LEU A 155 -5.59 8.03 10.06
CA LEU A 155 -4.41 7.24 10.42
C LEU A 155 -3.30 8.06 11.06
N ASN A 156 -3.47 9.38 11.19
CA ASN A 156 -2.40 10.29 11.58
C ASN A 156 -1.12 10.10 10.72
N ALA A 157 -1.31 9.78 9.43
CA ALA A 157 -0.23 9.50 8.52
C ALA A 157 0.60 10.74 8.22
N LYS A 158 1.93 10.58 8.15
CA LYS A 158 2.79 11.58 7.52
C LYS A 158 2.44 11.64 6.03
N ILE A 159 2.15 12.83 5.52
CA ILE A 159 1.78 13.04 4.12
C ILE A 159 2.95 13.64 3.36
N ILE A 160 3.26 13.04 2.21
CA ILE A 160 4.18 13.60 1.21
C ILE A 160 3.41 13.75 -0.10
N VAL A 161 3.60 14.90 -0.75
CA VAL A 161 3.08 15.14 -2.10
C VAL A 161 4.28 15.38 -3.01
N GLU A 162 4.45 14.49 -3.96
CA GLU A 162 5.46 14.62 -5.01
C GLU A 162 4.89 15.31 -6.24
N LYS A 163 5.75 15.91 -7.05
CA LYS A 163 5.34 16.63 -8.26
C LYS A 163 5.59 15.79 -9.51
N ASN A 164 4.58 15.77 -10.39
CA ASN A 164 4.68 15.16 -11.71
C ASN A 164 5.15 13.69 -11.65
N ARG A 165 4.49 12.87 -10.82
CA ARG A 165 4.79 11.43 -10.71
C ARG A 165 3.69 10.54 -11.26
N GLY A 166 2.60 11.14 -11.78
CA GLY A 166 1.44 10.37 -12.22
C GLY A 166 0.99 9.39 -11.14
N HIS A 167 0.67 8.17 -11.52
CA HIS A 167 0.30 7.10 -10.59
C HIS A 167 1.50 6.26 -10.10
N PHE A 168 2.73 6.80 -10.14
CA PHE A 168 3.98 6.12 -9.75
C PHE A 168 4.24 4.81 -10.51
N GLU A 169 4.10 4.82 -11.82
CA GLU A 169 4.25 3.61 -12.66
C GLU A 169 5.64 3.46 -13.29
N GLU A 170 6.55 4.40 -13.07
CA GLU A 170 7.92 4.31 -13.60
C GLU A 170 8.70 3.16 -12.93
N GLU A 171 9.59 2.51 -13.67
CA GLU A 171 10.41 1.40 -13.18
C GLU A 171 11.41 1.80 -12.08
N VAL A 172 11.84 3.05 -12.08
CA VAL A 172 12.85 3.58 -11.15
C VAL A 172 12.31 4.79 -10.39
N GLN A 173 12.20 4.66 -9.09
CA GLN A 173 11.60 5.66 -8.20
C GLN A 173 12.57 6.09 -7.08
N HIS A 174 13.62 6.84 -7.46
CA HIS A 174 14.62 7.30 -6.48
C HIS A 174 14.04 8.15 -5.36
N HIS A 175 13.02 8.95 -5.64
CA HIS A 175 12.36 9.77 -4.62
C HIS A 175 11.60 8.91 -3.62
N LEU A 176 10.82 7.92 -4.10
CA LEU A 176 10.15 6.97 -3.22
C LEU A 176 11.15 6.23 -2.33
N LEU A 177 12.24 5.73 -2.90
CA LEU A 177 13.29 5.05 -2.13
C LEU A 177 13.84 5.94 -1.01
N SER A 178 14.10 7.21 -1.31
CA SER A 178 14.59 8.18 -0.31
C SER A 178 13.61 8.33 0.84
N GLU A 179 12.32 8.51 0.57
CA GLU A 179 11.30 8.68 1.62
C GLU A 179 11.03 7.38 2.38
N ILE A 180 11.03 6.24 1.70
CA ILE A 180 10.94 4.91 2.32
C ILE A 180 12.08 4.69 3.30
N LEU A 181 13.32 4.96 2.89
CA LEU A 181 14.51 4.76 3.76
C LEU A 181 14.53 5.70 4.98
N LYS A 182 13.97 6.90 4.88
CA LYS A 182 13.82 7.82 6.03
C LYS A 182 12.76 7.36 7.03
N PHE A 183 11.78 6.62 6.54
CA PHE A 183 10.68 6.11 7.35
C PHE A 183 11.06 4.80 8.07
N LEU A 184 11.81 3.93 7.40
CA LEU A 184 12.30 2.65 7.94
C LEU A 184 13.40 2.83 8.99
#